data_7d90a7161c6af0653f7f986536309462
#
_entry.id   7d90a7161c6af0653f7f986536309462
#
_cell.length_a   1.000
_cell.length_b   1.000
_cell.length_c   1.000
_cell.angle_alpha   90.00
_cell.angle_beta   90.00
_cell.angle_gamma   90.00
#
_symmetry.space_group_name_H-M   'P 1'
#
loop_
_entity.id
_entity.type
_entity.pdbx_description
1 polymer ?
#
loop_
_entity_poly.entity_id
_entity_poly.type
_entity_poly.pdbx_seq_one_letter_code
_entity_poly.pdbx_strand_id
1 'polypeptide(L)'
;MIVFEDEASFRQTPTLHATWARRNSQPQIPTRGQRHTQKIYGAVRLDNAQFIYLHQQDYFQWETYLAFLDQVLVPAFYRRGHRVYLIQDNASYHKKKETYDWFGQQRRYLEVFQLPPYWPELNATERIWNYTRKHATHNRFFEKPKQLCQALFRTFRQVQKHPDEIAGLMRPFF
;
A
#
# COMPACT_ATOMS: atom_id res chain seq x y z
N MET A 1 11.95 8.16 -12.88
CA MET A 1 11.57 6.88 -12.22
C MET A 1 10.05 6.82 -12.11
N ILE A 2 9.45 5.64 -12.24
CA ILE A 2 8.01 5.42 -12.11
C ILE A 2 7.72 4.90 -10.70
N VAL A 3 6.77 5.52 -10.03
CA VAL A 3 6.33 5.16 -8.67
C VAL A 3 4.82 5.02 -8.68
N PHE A 4 4.33 3.88 -8.19
CA PHE A 4 2.90 3.66 -7.95
C PHE A 4 2.58 3.93 -6.50
N GLU A 5 1.48 4.59 -6.26
CA GLU A 5 0.97 4.92 -4.94
C GLU A 5 -0.46 4.41 -4.78
N ASP A 6 -0.81 4.01 -3.56
CA ASP A 6 -2.13 3.49 -3.22
C ASP A 6 -2.36 3.42 -1.71
N GLU A 7 -3.62 3.28 -1.32
CA GLU A 7 -4.01 3.10 0.07
C GLU A 7 -4.60 1.72 0.33
N ALA A 8 -4.25 1.17 1.47
CA ALA A 8 -4.83 -0.09 1.92
C ALA A 8 -5.39 -0.01 3.33
N SER A 9 -6.55 -0.63 3.48
CA SER A 9 -7.18 -0.86 4.78
C SER A 9 -7.08 -2.35 5.15
N PHE A 10 -6.45 -2.63 6.29
CA PHE A 10 -6.32 -3.98 6.83
C PHE A 10 -7.18 -4.11 8.07
N ARG A 11 -8.19 -4.98 7.98
CA ARG A 11 -9.15 -5.21 9.07
C ARG A 11 -8.62 -6.22 10.09
N GLN A 12 -8.95 -6.03 11.35
CA GLN A 12 -8.66 -7.00 12.41
C GLN A 12 -9.51 -8.27 12.26
N THR A 13 -10.72 -8.14 11.74
CA THR A 13 -11.56 -9.30 11.39
C THR A 13 -10.85 -10.15 10.36
N PRO A 14 -10.72 -11.48 10.59
CA PRO A 14 -10.06 -12.37 9.66
C PRO A 14 -10.68 -12.33 8.26
N THR A 15 -9.84 -12.23 7.24
CA THR A 15 -10.23 -12.46 5.85
C THR A 15 -9.98 -13.92 5.51
N LEU A 16 -11.04 -14.64 5.12
CA LEU A 16 -10.95 -16.03 4.73
C LEU A 16 -10.38 -16.13 3.32
N HIS A 17 -9.45 -17.05 3.14
CA HIS A 17 -8.83 -17.34 1.86
C HIS A 17 -8.59 -18.83 1.73
N ALA A 18 -8.62 -19.37 0.51
CA ALA A 18 -8.31 -20.76 0.24
C ALA A 18 -6.96 -21.15 0.85
N THR A 19 -6.93 -22.28 1.56
CA THR A 19 -5.73 -22.81 2.20
C THR A 19 -5.72 -24.33 2.14
N TRP A 20 -4.53 -24.90 2.24
CA TRP A 20 -4.38 -26.33 2.37
C TRP A 20 -4.88 -26.81 3.73
N ALA A 21 -5.62 -27.90 3.73
CA ALA A 21 -6.13 -28.54 4.93
C ALA A 21 -6.05 -30.07 4.81
N ARG A 22 -6.12 -30.74 5.94
CA ARG A 22 -6.22 -32.21 5.94
C ARG A 22 -7.49 -32.62 5.19
N ARG A 23 -7.41 -33.69 4.40
CA ARG A 23 -8.59 -34.26 3.71
C ARG A 23 -9.73 -34.47 4.68
N ASN A 24 -10.94 -34.09 4.30
CA ASN A 24 -12.15 -34.12 5.12
C ASN A 24 -12.11 -33.24 6.39
N SER A 25 -11.25 -32.20 6.44
CA SER A 25 -11.26 -31.19 7.48
C SER A 25 -11.57 -29.84 6.91
N GLN A 26 -12.30 -29.01 7.67
CA GLN A 26 -12.58 -27.61 7.34
C GLN A 26 -11.94 -26.73 8.41
N PRO A 27 -10.85 -26.00 8.10
CA PRO A 27 -10.23 -25.08 9.04
C PRO A 27 -11.21 -24.03 9.50
N GLN A 28 -11.28 -23.78 10.79
CA GLN A 28 -12.12 -22.74 11.38
C GLN A 28 -11.22 -21.62 11.91
N ILE A 29 -11.54 -20.38 11.55
CA ILE A 29 -10.84 -19.19 12.03
C ILE A 29 -11.76 -18.49 13.03
N PRO A 30 -11.37 -18.33 14.30
CA PRO A 30 -12.18 -17.63 15.28
C PRO A 30 -12.37 -16.17 14.88
N THR A 31 -13.50 -15.60 15.26
CA THR A 31 -13.78 -14.17 15.09
C THR A 31 -14.57 -13.64 16.28
N ARG A 32 -14.30 -12.39 16.68
CA ARG A 32 -15.03 -11.71 17.77
C ARG A 32 -15.79 -10.50 17.29
N GLY A 33 -15.97 -10.30 15.99
CA GLY A 33 -16.68 -9.16 15.42
C GLY A 33 -16.01 -7.80 15.63
N GLN A 34 -14.71 -7.78 15.91
CA GLN A 34 -13.96 -6.55 16.12
C GLN A 34 -13.79 -5.79 14.81
N ARG A 35 -13.94 -4.45 14.87
CA ARG A 35 -13.99 -3.60 13.67
C ARG A 35 -12.74 -2.70 13.50
N HIS A 36 -11.67 -2.94 14.25
CA HIS A 36 -10.45 -2.15 14.09
C HIS A 36 -9.84 -2.35 12.70
N THR A 37 -9.38 -1.26 12.13
CA THR A 37 -8.75 -1.23 10.81
C THR A 37 -7.44 -0.47 10.90
N GLN A 38 -6.39 -1.02 10.32
CA GLN A 38 -5.12 -0.32 10.12
C GLN A 38 -5.11 0.25 8.71
N LYS A 39 -4.81 1.53 8.58
CA LYS A 39 -4.80 2.27 7.32
C LYS A 39 -3.36 2.58 6.94
N ILE A 40 -3.00 2.27 5.70
CA ILE A 40 -1.63 2.39 5.21
C ILE A 40 -1.64 3.14 3.88
N TYR A 41 -0.88 4.22 3.79
CA TYR A 41 -0.41 4.75 2.53
C TYR A 41 0.82 3.96 2.11
N GLY A 42 0.94 3.62 0.84
CA GLY A 42 2.11 2.94 0.35
C GLY A 42 2.48 3.37 -1.05
N ALA A 43 3.77 3.34 -1.34
CA ALA A 43 4.25 3.54 -2.69
C ALA A 43 5.37 2.56 -3.02
N VAL A 44 5.41 2.13 -4.28
CA VAL A 44 6.42 1.22 -4.80
C VAL A 44 7.04 1.80 -6.06
N ARG A 45 8.36 1.82 -6.10
CA ARG A 45 9.11 2.16 -7.28
C ARG A 45 9.19 0.94 -8.21
N LEU A 46 8.81 1.14 -9.48
CA LEU A 46 8.60 0.04 -10.42
C LEU A 46 9.89 -0.74 -10.74
N ASP A 47 10.99 -0.04 -11.02
CA ASP A 47 12.22 -0.63 -11.55
C ASP A 47 13.04 -1.46 -10.55
N ASN A 48 12.89 -1.21 -9.24
CA ASN A 48 13.66 -1.89 -8.21
C ASN A 48 12.81 -2.38 -7.01
N ALA A 49 11.49 -2.29 -7.12
CA ALA A 49 10.54 -2.68 -6.08
C ALA A 49 10.77 -2.01 -4.70
N GLN A 50 11.47 -0.87 -4.68
CA GLN A 50 11.64 -0.10 -3.44
C GLN A 50 10.26 0.31 -2.92
N PHE A 51 9.87 -0.24 -1.78
CA PHE A 51 8.59 0.01 -1.13
C PHE A 51 8.75 0.94 0.07
N ILE A 52 7.86 1.93 0.16
CA ILE A 52 7.73 2.82 1.31
C ILE A 52 6.28 2.84 1.78
N TYR A 53 6.05 3.17 3.04
CA TYR A 53 4.70 3.27 3.59
C TYR A 53 4.62 4.26 4.74
N LEU A 54 3.41 4.74 5.00
CA LEU A 54 3.03 5.49 6.20
C LEU A 54 1.81 4.83 6.84
N HIS A 55 1.92 4.50 8.13
CA HIS A 55 0.79 4.04 8.92
C HIS A 55 -0.05 5.23 9.36
N GLN A 56 -1.32 5.24 8.95
CA GLN A 56 -2.28 6.28 9.30
C GLN A 56 -3.25 5.79 10.36
N GLN A 57 -3.41 6.56 11.43
CA GLN A 57 -4.32 6.20 12.53
C GLN A 57 -5.78 6.62 12.24
N ASP A 58 -5.95 7.74 11.52
CA ASP A 58 -7.22 8.35 11.21
C ASP A 58 -7.75 7.95 9.81
N TYR A 59 -8.55 8.81 9.21
CA TYR A 59 -9.11 8.60 7.89
C TYR A 59 -8.13 8.98 6.79
N PHE A 60 -8.29 8.34 5.61
CA PHE A 60 -7.65 8.81 4.39
C PHE A 60 -8.35 10.10 3.95
N GLN A 61 -7.57 11.16 3.88
CA GLN A 61 -8.03 12.50 3.49
C GLN A 61 -6.87 13.29 2.90
N TRP A 62 -7.15 14.42 2.27
CA TRP A 62 -6.13 15.18 1.54
C TRP A 62 -4.96 15.63 2.44
N GLU A 63 -5.22 16.01 3.70
CA GLU A 63 -4.18 16.41 4.65
C GLU A 63 -3.21 15.28 4.96
N THR A 64 -3.75 14.08 5.23
CA THR A 64 -2.93 12.90 5.55
C THR A 64 -2.23 12.37 4.31
N TYR A 65 -2.85 12.52 3.14
CA TYR A 65 -2.22 12.21 1.87
C TYR A 65 -1.04 13.15 1.57
N LEU A 66 -1.21 14.46 1.70
CA LEU A 66 -0.12 15.42 1.54
C LEU A 66 1.01 15.19 2.55
N ALA A 67 0.68 14.83 3.78
CA ALA A 67 1.68 14.46 4.78
C ALA A 67 2.49 13.21 4.34
N PHE A 68 1.84 12.21 3.75
CA PHE A 68 2.54 11.05 3.17
C PHE A 68 3.46 11.45 2.03
N LEU A 69 2.97 12.27 1.09
CA LEU A 69 3.77 12.73 -0.05
C LEU A 69 5.00 13.53 0.42
N ASP A 70 4.83 14.46 1.32
CA ASP A 70 5.87 15.40 1.75
C ASP A 70 6.89 14.76 2.69
N GLN A 71 6.42 13.98 3.67
CA GLN A 71 7.26 13.43 4.72
C GLN A 71 7.88 12.07 4.37
N VAL A 72 7.30 11.32 3.43
CA VAL A 72 7.72 9.94 3.13
C VAL A 72 8.10 9.77 1.67
N LEU A 73 7.21 10.12 0.74
CA LEU A 73 7.43 9.87 -0.68
C LEU A 73 8.54 10.75 -1.26
N VAL A 74 8.45 12.06 -1.06
CA VAL A 74 9.46 13.00 -1.57
C VAL A 74 10.85 12.69 -1.01
N PRO A 75 11.06 12.54 0.32
CA PRO A 75 12.37 12.19 0.86
C PRO A 75 12.92 10.85 0.34
N ALA A 76 12.04 9.87 0.08
CA ALA A 76 12.46 8.56 -0.40
C ALA A 76 12.90 8.55 -1.87
N PHE A 77 12.18 9.30 -2.74
CA PHE A 77 12.35 9.20 -4.19
C PHE A 77 12.94 10.45 -4.84
N TYR A 78 12.93 11.61 -4.16
CA TYR A 78 13.56 12.79 -4.73
C TYR A 78 15.07 12.61 -4.92
N ARG A 79 15.54 12.89 -6.12
CA ARG A 79 16.96 12.95 -6.47
C ARG A 79 17.18 14.09 -7.45
N ARG A 80 18.18 14.93 -7.19
CA ARG A 80 18.51 16.05 -8.08
C ARG A 80 18.77 15.52 -9.51
N GLY A 81 18.13 16.14 -10.50
CA GLY A 81 18.26 15.77 -11.92
C GLY A 81 17.38 14.58 -12.35
N HIS A 82 16.59 14.00 -11.46
CA HIS A 82 15.66 12.92 -11.78
C HIS A 82 14.22 13.35 -11.61
N ARG A 83 13.34 12.86 -12.49
CA ARG A 83 11.90 13.11 -12.42
C ARG A 83 11.19 11.88 -11.90
N VAL A 84 10.25 12.10 -10.99
CA VAL A 84 9.34 11.06 -10.48
C VAL A 84 8.04 11.16 -11.26
N TYR A 85 7.60 10.07 -11.86
CA TYR A 85 6.28 9.88 -12.45
C TYR A 85 5.44 9.09 -11.46
N LEU A 86 4.56 9.80 -10.75
CA LEU A 86 3.69 9.23 -9.74
C LEU A 86 2.39 8.77 -10.38
N ILE A 87 2.09 7.49 -10.25
CA ILE A 87 0.86 6.88 -10.75
C ILE A 87 0.00 6.53 -9.54
N GLN A 88 -1.22 7.06 -9.51
CA GLN A 88 -2.17 6.90 -8.41
C GLN A 88 -3.58 6.64 -8.91
N ASP A 89 -4.48 6.23 -8.03
CA ASP A 89 -5.88 6.09 -8.36
C ASP A 89 -6.64 7.43 -8.39
N ASN A 90 -7.95 7.35 -8.60
CA ASN A 90 -8.83 8.50 -8.71
C ASN A 90 -9.58 8.83 -7.40
N ALA A 91 -9.01 8.57 -6.22
CA ALA A 91 -9.64 8.90 -4.96
C ALA A 91 -10.04 10.39 -4.89
N SER A 92 -11.15 10.70 -4.26
CA SER A 92 -11.74 12.06 -4.27
C SER A 92 -10.83 13.10 -3.63
N TYR A 93 -10.06 12.72 -2.61
CA TYR A 93 -9.12 13.61 -1.92
C TYR A 93 -7.83 13.87 -2.73
N HIS A 94 -7.48 13.02 -3.71
CA HIS A 94 -6.42 13.31 -4.69
C HIS A 94 -6.78 14.49 -5.60
N LYS A 95 -8.09 14.78 -5.75
CA LYS A 95 -8.61 15.84 -6.64
C LYS A 95 -8.96 17.13 -5.89
N LYS A 96 -8.56 17.27 -4.65
CA LYS A 96 -8.75 18.51 -3.90
C LYS A 96 -7.84 19.62 -4.45
N LYS A 97 -8.32 20.85 -4.34
CA LYS A 97 -7.55 22.03 -4.78
C LYS A 97 -6.17 22.06 -4.11
N GLU A 98 -6.12 21.81 -2.82
CA GLU A 98 -4.90 21.80 -2.02
C GLU A 98 -3.88 20.76 -2.53
N THR A 99 -4.37 19.60 -2.98
CA THR A 99 -3.55 18.55 -3.57
C THR A 99 -2.99 19.00 -4.92
N TYR A 100 -3.81 19.60 -5.78
CA TYR A 100 -3.35 20.15 -7.05
C TYR A 100 -2.36 21.32 -6.88
N ASP A 101 -2.60 22.20 -5.92
CA ASP A 101 -1.71 23.30 -5.61
C ASP A 101 -0.34 22.77 -5.15
N TRP A 102 -0.31 21.73 -4.31
CA TRP A 102 0.92 21.07 -3.89
C TRP A 102 1.65 20.43 -5.08
N PHE A 103 0.97 19.67 -5.94
CA PHE A 103 1.58 19.12 -7.16
C PHE A 103 2.13 20.21 -8.08
N GLY A 104 1.43 21.32 -8.22
CA GLY A 104 1.90 22.49 -8.97
C GLY A 104 3.24 23.03 -8.48
N GLN A 105 3.44 23.06 -7.15
CA GLN A 105 4.72 23.47 -6.54
C GLN A 105 5.84 22.44 -6.82
N GLN A 106 5.50 21.16 -6.93
CA GLN A 106 6.46 20.07 -7.11
C GLN A 106 6.73 19.72 -8.59
N ARG A 107 6.11 20.39 -9.56
CA ARG A 107 6.14 20.04 -10.99
C ARG A 107 7.53 19.95 -11.63
N ARG A 108 8.55 20.52 -11.00
CA ARG A 108 9.94 20.44 -11.50
C ARG A 108 10.53 19.04 -11.43
N TYR A 109 10.10 18.23 -10.48
CA TYR A 109 10.63 16.89 -10.23
C TYR A 109 9.56 15.79 -10.09
N LEU A 110 8.27 16.15 -9.97
CA LEU A 110 7.18 15.21 -9.83
C LEU A 110 6.09 15.51 -10.86
N GLU A 111 5.64 14.48 -11.57
CA GLU A 111 4.53 14.51 -12.49
C GLU A 111 3.56 13.41 -12.12
N VAL A 112 2.26 13.74 -12.05
CA VAL A 112 1.22 12.83 -11.55
C VAL A 112 0.36 12.34 -12.69
N PHE A 113 0.10 11.03 -12.69
CA PHE A 113 -0.78 10.34 -13.60
C PHE A 113 -1.86 9.61 -12.82
N GLN A 114 -3.10 9.74 -13.25
CA GLN A 114 -4.22 9.05 -12.63
C GLN A 114 -4.57 7.80 -13.43
N LEU A 115 -4.73 6.67 -12.74
CA LEU A 115 -5.20 5.43 -13.35
C LEU A 115 -6.66 5.57 -13.80
N PRO A 116 -7.07 4.82 -14.84
CA PRO A 116 -8.47 4.73 -15.17
C PRO A 116 -9.30 4.24 -13.96
N PRO A 117 -10.55 4.73 -13.80
CA PRO A 117 -11.43 4.25 -12.75
C PRO A 117 -11.66 2.73 -12.84
N TYR A 118 -11.74 2.06 -11.69
CA TYR A 118 -12.06 0.62 -11.58
C TYR A 118 -11.04 -0.34 -12.22
N TRP A 119 -9.77 0.06 -12.33
CA TRP A 119 -8.70 -0.78 -12.88
C TRP A 119 -7.54 -0.99 -11.87
N PRO A 120 -7.83 -1.62 -10.71
CA PRO A 120 -6.81 -1.83 -9.67
C PRO A 120 -5.65 -2.72 -10.13
N GLU A 121 -5.88 -3.61 -11.10
CA GLU A 121 -4.85 -4.46 -11.68
C GLU A 121 -3.72 -3.68 -12.38
N LEU A 122 -3.97 -2.43 -12.76
CA LEU A 122 -2.96 -1.53 -13.31
C LEU A 122 -2.15 -0.83 -12.22
N ASN A 123 -2.53 -0.95 -10.93
CA ASN A 123 -1.76 -0.39 -9.83
C ASN A 123 -0.76 -1.42 -9.29
N ALA A 124 0.54 -1.17 -9.51
CA ALA A 124 1.59 -2.07 -9.04
C ALA A 124 1.59 -2.24 -7.52
N THR A 125 1.14 -1.24 -6.76
CA THR A 125 1.06 -1.28 -5.30
C THR A 125 0.07 -2.34 -4.81
N GLU A 126 -0.97 -2.68 -5.59
CA GLU A 126 -1.90 -3.78 -5.28
C GLU A 126 -1.19 -5.14 -5.16
N ARG A 127 -0.07 -5.34 -5.87
CA ARG A 127 0.76 -6.55 -5.71
C ARG A 127 1.37 -6.64 -4.32
N ILE A 128 1.79 -5.50 -3.76
CA ILE A 128 2.29 -5.41 -2.38
C ILE A 128 1.17 -5.69 -1.38
N TRP A 129 -0.03 -5.15 -1.61
CA TRP A 129 -1.17 -5.40 -0.74
C TRP A 129 -1.59 -6.86 -0.74
N ASN A 130 -1.63 -7.49 -1.91
CA ASN A 130 -1.95 -8.92 -2.04
C ASN A 130 -0.88 -9.80 -1.37
N TYR A 131 0.40 -9.49 -1.56
CA TYR A 131 1.49 -10.13 -0.84
C TYR A 131 1.31 -9.97 0.68
N THR A 132 1.04 -8.76 1.13
CA THR A 132 0.83 -8.46 2.55
C THR A 132 -0.38 -9.19 3.12
N ARG A 133 -1.50 -9.22 2.43
CA ARG A 133 -2.69 -10.00 2.86
C ARG A 133 -2.35 -11.47 3.01
N LYS A 134 -1.68 -12.06 2.04
CA LYS A 134 -1.26 -13.47 2.06
C LYS A 134 -0.34 -13.81 3.23
N HIS A 135 0.62 -12.95 3.53
CA HIS A 135 1.66 -13.22 4.54
C HIS A 135 1.32 -12.71 5.94
N ALA A 136 0.46 -11.71 6.07
CA ALA A 136 0.13 -11.09 7.36
C ALA A 136 -1.27 -11.37 7.87
N THR A 137 -2.32 -11.36 7.00
CA THR A 137 -3.71 -11.25 7.49
C THR A 137 -4.64 -12.38 7.08
N HIS A 138 -4.46 -13.04 5.94
CA HIS A 138 -5.34 -14.12 5.51
C HIS A 138 -5.34 -15.28 6.50
N ASN A 139 -6.55 -15.74 6.86
CA ASN A 139 -6.77 -16.86 7.78
C ASN A 139 -6.13 -16.66 9.16
N ARG A 140 -5.94 -15.43 9.60
CA ARG A 140 -5.36 -15.12 10.91
C ARG A 140 -6.33 -14.36 11.80
N PHE A 141 -6.48 -14.85 13.01
CA PHE A 141 -7.19 -14.16 14.08
C PHE A 141 -6.22 -13.27 14.86
N PHE A 142 -6.62 -12.04 15.14
CA PHE A 142 -5.90 -11.10 15.97
C PHE A 142 -6.78 -10.71 17.17
N GLU A 143 -6.36 -11.06 18.36
CA GLU A 143 -7.09 -10.72 19.57
C GLU A 143 -7.06 -9.21 19.86
N LYS A 144 -5.92 -8.57 19.59
CA LYS A 144 -5.70 -7.13 19.84
C LYS A 144 -5.25 -6.42 18.56
N PRO A 145 -5.65 -5.13 18.35
CA PRO A 145 -5.21 -4.33 17.20
C PRO A 145 -3.68 -4.28 17.04
N LYS A 146 -2.94 -4.27 18.15
CA LYS A 146 -1.48 -4.26 18.17
C LYS A 146 -0.88 -5.47 17.47
N GLN A 147 -1.50 -6.64 17.57
CA GLN A 147 -1.01 -7.87 16.92
C GLN A 147 -1.13 -7.77 15.40
N LEU A 148 -2.24 -7.22 14.88
CA LEU A 148 -2.41 -6.92 13.46
C LEU A 148 -1.31 -5.94 12.99
N CYS A 149 -1.12 -4.85 13.70
CA CYS A 149 -0.11 -3.85 13.41
C CYS A 149 1.30 -4.47 13.35
N GLN A 150 1.65 -5.31 14.32
CA GLN A 150 2.94 -6.01 14.35
C GLN A 150 3.11 -6.97 13.16
N ALA A 151 2.05 -7.70 12.77
CA ALA A 151 2.09 -8.60 11.62
C ALA A 151 2.30 -7.83 10.31
N LEU A 152 1.59 -6.71 10.11
CA LEU A 152 1.77 -5.83 8.96
C LEU A 152 3.19 -5.28 8.89
N PHE A 153 3.70 -4.67 9.97
CA PHE A 153 5.03 -4.07 9.98
C PHE A 153 6.16 -5.08 9.83
N ARG A 154 5.96 -6.32 10.30
CA ARG A 154 6.91 -7.40 10.02
C ARG A 154 6.94 -7.70 8.53
N THR A 155 5.79 -7.82 7.88
CA THR A 155 5.71 -8.08 6.45
C THR A 155 6.26 -6.93 5.63
N PHE A 156 5.95 -5.68 5.95
CA PHE A 156 6.51 -4.52 5.26
C PHE A 156 8.03 -4.45 5.38
N ARG A 157 8.59 -4.76 6.54
CA ARG A 157 10.04 -4.86 6.71
C ARG A 157 10.67 -5.98 5.87
N GLN A 158 9.98 -7.11 5.68
CA GLN A 158 10.44 -8.15 4.77
C GLN A 158 10.44 -7.64 3.32
N VAL A 159 9.35 -7.03 2.87
CA VAL A 159 9.26 -6.41 1.54
C VAL A 159 10.42 -5.42 1.31
N GLN A 160 10.70 -4.55 2.29
CA GLN A 160 11.77 -3.55 2.19
C GLN A 160 13.18 -4.15 2.20
N LYS A 161 13.39 -5.27 2.92
CA LYS A 161 14.69 -5.95 3.00
C LYS A 161 14.99 -6.85 1.81
N HIS A 162 13.96 -7.36 1.15
CA HIS A 162 14.09 -8.32 0.05
C HIS A 162 13.36 -7.81 -1.21
N PRO A 163 13.77 -6.64 -1.76
CA PRO A 163 13.11 -6.07 -2.93
C PRO A 163 13.18 -6.99 -4.16
N ASP A 164 14.20 -7.84 -4.27
CA ASP A 164 14.35 -8.80 -5.37
C ASP A 164 13.21 -9.83 -5.41
N GLU A 165 12.73 -10.28 -4.24
CA GLU A 165 11.57 -11.19 -4.16
C GLU A 165 10.29 -10.49 -4.66
N ILE A 166 10.19 -9.18 -4.39
CA ILE A 166 9.04 -8.37 -4.78
C ILE A 166 9.14 -7.93 -6.24
N ALA A 167 10.33 -7.73 -6.77
CA ALA A 167 10.55 -7.35 -8.17
C ALA A 167 9.89 -8.33 -9.15
N GLY A 168 9.86 -9.63 -8.80
CA GLY A 168 9.14 -10.63 -9.57
C GLY A 168 7.63 -10.34 -9.70
N LEU A 169 7.03 -9.70 -8.72
CA LEU A 169 5.61 -9.31 -8.74
C LEU A 169 5.34 -8.11 -9.64
N MET A 170 6.38 -7.32 -9.93
CA MET A 170 6.29 -6.12 -10.79
C MET A 170 6.41 -6.45 -12.29
N ARG A 171 6.87 -7.65 -12.68
CA ARG A 171 7.07 -8.05 -14.09
C ARG A 171 5.90 -7.78 -15.03
N PRO A 172 4.61 -7.94 -14.62
CA PRO A 172 3.49 -7.62 -15.50
C PRO A 172 3.39 -6.16 -15.94
N PHE A 173 4.18 -5.25 -15.37
CA PHE A 173 4.19 -3.82 -15.68
C PHE A 173 5.39 -3.41 -16.57
N PHE A 174 6.18 -4.35 -17.03
CA PHE A 174 7.32 -4.12 -17.93
C PHE A 174 7.00 -4.58 -19.35
#